data_5762cb6b4b4d794feb9a027721b03c67
#
_entry.id   5762cb6b4b4d794feb9a027721b03c67
#
_cell.length_a   1.000
_cell.length_b   1.000
_cell.length_c   1.000
_cell.angle_alpha   90.00
_cell.angle_beta   90.00
_cell.angle_gamma   90.00
#
_symmetry.space_group_name_H-M   'P 1'
#
loop_
_entity.id
_entity.type
_entity.pdbx_description
1 polymer ?
#
loop_
_entity_poly.entity_id
_entity_poly.type
_entity_poly.pdbx_seq_one_letter_code
_entity_poly.pdbx_strand_id
1 'polypeptide(L)'
;VVTEPIRVGDETSWIEATPSHHGEYYVEYQLDYTNCPAIGRQCFGIETGRDTFANQLANARTFLLEQEAQWLRDQGLGQKVTYQDLLVFGAEGPINNTLRYEDECVRHKTLDVIGDLALAGYDLDARIVACRSGHRLNAEMVRCLLHQAKLEDDLRKSA
;
A
#
# COMPACT_ATOMS: atom_id res chain seq x y z
N VAL A 1 7.20 3.72 -17.78
CA VAL A 1 6.64 2.43 -18.23
C VAL A 1 7.45 1.30 -17.61
N VAL A 2 6.81 0.29 -17.04
CA VAL A 2 7.45 -0.96 -16.65
C VAL A 2 7.50 -1.86 -17.89
N THR A 3 8.68 -2.34 -18.25
CA THR A 3 8.89 -3.13 -19.48
C THR A 3 9.02 -4.62 -19.23
N GLU A 4 9.53 -5.00 -18.05
CA GLU A 4 9.64 -6.37 -17.63
C GLU A 4 9.10 -6.54 -16.21
N PRO A 5 8.53 -7.70 -15.86
CA PRO A 5 8.06 -7.98 -14.51
C PRO A 5 9.17 -7.84 -13.47
N ILE A 6 8.87 -7.16 -12.38
CA ILE A 6 9.74 -7.01 -11.21
C ILE A 6 8.97 -7.51 -10.00
N ARG A 7 9.57 -8.40 -9.21
CA ARG A 7 9.01 -8.88 -7.94
C ARG A 7 10.01 -8.74 -6.82
N VAL A 8 9.55 -8.22 -5.69
CA VAL A 8 10.32 -7.98 -4.47
C VAL A 8 9.61 -8.64 -3.30
N GLY A 9 10.35 -9.24 -2.39
CA GLY A 9 9.82 -9.94 -1.22
C GLY A 9 9.98 -11.46 -1.30
N ASP A 10 9.20 -12.19 -0.51
CA ASP A 10 9.20 -13.64 -0.40
C ASP A 10 7.84 -14.25 -0.80
N GLU A 11 7.59 -15.51 -0.46
CA GLU A 11 6.33 -16.21 -0.79
C GLU A 11 5.14 -15.67 0.00
N THR A 12 5.36 -15.05 1.16
CA THR A 12 4.31 -14.61 2.09
C THR A 12 4.05 -13.12 2.06
N SER A 13 5.07 -12.33 1.71
CA SER A 13 5.01 -10.88 1.72
C SER A 13 5.79 -10.33 0.53
N TRP A 14 5.10 -9.73 -0.43
CA TRP A 14 5.70 -9.33 -1.70
C TRP A 14 4.95 -8.18 -2.36
N ILE A 15 5.63 -7.56 -3.31
CA ILE A 15 5.08 -6.61 -4.25
C ILE A 15 5.63 -6.91 -5.64
N GLU A 16 4.76 -6.85 -6.65
CA GLU A 16 5.09 -7.13 -8.04
C GLU A 16 4.62 -6.00 -8.94
N ALA A 17 5.45 -5.61 -9.87
CA ALA A 17 5.15 -4.67 -10.94
C ALA A 17 5.23 -5.41 -12.28
N THR A 18 4.20 -5.30 -13.09
CA THR A 18 4.14 -5.86 -14.45
C THR A 18 3.80 -4.77 -15.46
N PRO A 19 4.19 -4.94 -16.74
CA PRO A 19 3.80 -4.02 -17.79
C PRO A 19 2.28 -3.82 -17.85
N SER A 20 1.84 -2.58 -18.04
CA SER A 20 0.45 -2.26 -18.35
C SER A 20 0.20 -2.37 -19.87
N HIS A 21 -1.04 -2.62 -20.27
CA HIS A 21 -1.37 -2.79 -21.68
C HIS A 21 -1.82 -1.50 -22.39
N HIS A 22 -2.15 -0.43 -21.65
CA HIS A 22 -2.76 0.77 -22.23
C HIS A 22 -2.35 2.09 -21.54
N GLY A 23 -1.19 2.15 -20.88
CA GLY A 23 -0.78 3.36 -20.17
C GLY A 23 -1.54 3.55 -18.84
N GLU A 24 -2.05 2.46 -18.27
CA GLU A 24 -2.83 2.47 -17.04
C GLU A 24 -1.91 2.26 -15.84
N TYR A 25 -2.20 2.96 -14.76
CA TYR A 25 -1.59 2.68 -13.46
C TYR A 25 -2.64 2.02 -12.56
N TYR A 26 -2.56 0.70 -12.43
CA TYR A 26 -3.45 -0.11 -11.62
C TYR A 26 -2.72 -0.64 -10.38
N VAL A 27 -3.34 -0.52 -9.21
CA VAL A 27 -2.79 -1.02 -7.94
C VAL A 27 -3.81 -1.93 -7.26
N GLU A 28 -3.37 -3.13 -6.88
CA GLU A 28 -4.13 -4.10 -6.09
C GLU A 28 -3.36 -4.45 -4.82
N TYR A 29 -4.05 -4.47 -3.69
CA TYR A 29 -3.48 -4.90 -2.42
C TYR A 29 -4.26 -6.09 -1.85
N GLN A 30 -3.53 -7.11 -1.43
CA GLN A 30 -4.04 -8.29 -0.75
C GLN A 30 -3.62 -8.23 0.73
N LEU A 31 -4.58 -7.93 1.59
CA LEU A 31 -4.41 -7.86 3.03
C LEU A 31 -4.71 -9.21 3.66
N ASP A 32 -3.86 -9.65 4.60
CA ASP A 32 -4.10 -10.86 5.39
C ASP A 32 -3.78 -10.60 6.86
N TYR A 33 -4.83 -10.47 7.67
CA TYR A 33 -4.81 -10.35 9.12
C TYR A 33 -5.64 -11.49 9.74
N THR A 34 -5.36 -12.73 9.38
CA THR A 34 -6.08 -13.91 9.88
C THR A 34 -5.98 -14.09 11.39
N ASN A 35 -4.98 -13.50 12.03
CA ASN A 35 -4.83 -13.42 13.50
C ASN A 35 -5.73 -12.34 14.15
N CYS A 36 -6.39 -11.51 13.37
CA CYS A 36 -7.38 -10.54 13.82
C CYS A 36 -8.66 -10.68 12.96
N PRO A 37 -9.63 -11.52 13.36
CA PRO A 37 -10.84 -11.80 12.57
C PRO A 37 -11.65 -10.55 12.22
N ALA A 38 -11.60 -9.51 13.03
CA ALA A 38 -12.27 -8.24 12.78
C ALA A 38 -11.72 -7.48 11.56
N ILE A 39 -10.47 -7.77 11.12
CA ILE A 39 -9.88 -7.28 9.87
C ILE A 39 -9.95 -8.37 8.80
N GLY A 40 -9.48 -9.57 9.13
CA GLY A 40 -9.51 -10.76 8.27
C GLY A 40 -8.66 -10.62 7.00
N ARG A 41 -9.15 -11.25 5.92
CA ARG A 41 -8.58 -11.14 4.59
C ARG A 41 -9.41 -10.19 3.75
N GLN A 42 -8.74 -9.23 3.12
CA GLN A 42 -9.36 -8.24 2.25
C GLN A 42 -8.54 -8.10 0.97
N CYS A 43 -9.20 -7.76 -0.14
CA CYS A 43 -8.54 -7.43 -1.38
C CYS A 43 -9.19 -6.19 -1.98
N PHE A 44 -8.39 -5.25 -2.44
CA PHE A 44 -8.88 -4.05 -3.10
C PHE A 44 -7.96 -3.70 -4.27
N GLY A 45 -8.56 -3.38 -5.42
CA GLY A 45 -7.86 -2.96 -6.61
C GLY A 45 -8.48 -1.71 -7.20
N ILE A 46 -7.63 -0.84 -7.75
CA ILE A 46 -8.05 0.44 -8.30
C ILE A 46 -7.17 0.85 -9.47
N GLU A 47 -7.78 1.31 -10.55
CA GLU A 47 -7.12 2.12 -11.55
C GLU A 47 -6.94 3.53 -10.97
N THR A 48 -5.68 3.99 -10.91
CA THR A 48 -5.36 5.24 -10.24
C THR A 48 -5.65 6.43 -11.12
N GLY A 49 -6.42 7.35 -10.59
CA GLY A 49 -6.73 8.64 -11.21
C GLY A 49 -7.12 9.62 -10.12
N ARG A 50 -7.16 10.92 -10.44
CA ARG A 50 -7.45 11.96 -9.47
C ARG A 50 -8.77 11.73 -8.74
N ASP A 51 -9.83 11.43 -9.49
CA ASP A 51 -11.17 11.27 -8.93
C ASP A 51 -11.33 9.93 -8.20
N THR A 52 -10.74 8.86 -8.72
CA THR A 52 -10.77 7.54 -8.08
C THR A 52 -9.99 7.57 -6.76
N PHE A 53 -8.82 8.20 -6.73
CA PHE A 53 -8.03 8.39 -5.51
C PHE A 53 -8.82 9.19 -4.46
N ALA A 54 -9.35 10.35 -4.83
CA ALA A 54 -10.07 11.24 -3.92
C ALA A 54 -11.33 10.57 -3.33
N ASN A 55 -12.08 9.85 -4.15
CA ASN A 55 -13.36 9.27 -3.76
C ASN A 55 -13.25 7.91 -3.04
N GLN A 56 -12.19 7.14 -3.33
CA GLN A 56 -12.09 5.77 -2.86
C GLN A 56 -10.96 5.49 -1.87
N LEU A 57 -9.91 6.32 -1.83
CA LEU A 57 -8.72 6.08 -1.01
C LEU A 57 -8.41 7.18 0.01
N ALA A 58 -8.53 8.44 -0.39
CA ALA A 58 -8.04 9.58 0.41
C ALA A 58 -8.58 9.64 1.85
N ASN A 59 -9.76 9.08 2.08
CA ASN A 59 -10.39 9.05 3.40
C ASN A 59 -10.09 7.78 4.23
N ALA A 60 -9.33 6.81 3.68
CA ALA A 60 -9.00 5.59 4.39
C ALA A 60 -7.91 5.87 5.44
N ARG A 61 -8.24 5.62 6.71
CA ARG A 61 -7.34 5.86 7.85
C ARG A 61 -6.42 4.68 8.09
N THR A 62 -5.24 4.99 8.62
CA THR A 62 -4.32 3.96 9.13
C THR A 62 -4.94 3.19 10.30
N PHE A 63 -4.43 2.00 10.55
CA PHE A 63 -4.93 1.12 11.59
C PHE A 63 -3.82 0.41 12.33
N LEU A 64 -4.11 0.05 13.58
CA LEU A 64 -3.24 -0.72 14.47
C LEU A 64 -4.08 -1.77 15.19
N LEU A 65 -3.46 -2.85 15.63
CA LEU A 65 -4.04 -3.73 16.63
C LEU A 65 -3.93 -3.10 18.01
N GLU A 66 -4.87 -3.41 18.91
CA GLU A 66 -4.89 -2.86 20.27
C GLU A 66 -3.56 -3.07 21.00
N GLN A 67 -2.96 -4.25 20.85
CA GLN A 67 -1.67 -4.56 21.45
C GLN A 67 -0.52 -3.69 20.90
N GLU A 68 -0.54 -3.38 19.61
CA GLU A 68 0.44 -2.49 18.97
C GLU A 68 0.27 -1.06 19.47
N ALA A 69 -0.98 -0.59 19.57
CA ALA A 69 -1.31 0.73 20.09
C ALA A 69 -0.86 0.89 21.55
N GLN A 70 -1.07 -0.14 22.37
CA GLN A 70 -0.62 -0.14 23.77
C GLN A 70 0.91 -0.12 23.85
N TRP A 71 1.60 -0.95 23.06
CA TRP A 71 3.06 -0.97 23.02
C TRP A 71 3.64 0.40 22.62
N LEU A 72 3.09 1.05 21.60
CA LEU A 72 3.52 2.40 21.19
C LEU A 72 3.34 3.42 22.30
N ARG A 73 2.22 3.39 23.01
CA ARG A 73 1.96 4.27 24.17
C ARG A 73 2.98 4.05 25.29
N ASP A 74 3.31 2.81 25.58
CA ASP A 74 4.29 2.45 26.61
C ASP A 74 5.70 2.96 26.27
N GLN A 75 6.01 3.10 24.96
CA GLN A 75 7.22 3.75 24.46
C GLN A 75 7.15 5.30 24.41
N GLY A 76 6.05 5.89 24.88
CA GLY A 76 5.83 7.33 24.82
C GLY A 76 5.48 7.88 23.44
N LEU A 77 5.17 6.98 22.49
CA LEU A 77 4.79 7.35 21.12
C LEU A 77 3.27 7.55 20.99
N GLY A 78 2.85 8.35 20.02
CA GLY A 78 1.43 8.53 19.71
C GLY A 78 0.61 9.22 20.80
N GLN A 79 1.21 9.93 21.76
CA GLN A 79 0.51 10.56 22.90
C GLN A 79 -0.55 11.60 22.50
N LYS A 80 -0.42 12.20 21.32
CA LYS A 80 -1.37 13.19 20.79
C LYS A 80 -2.38 12.58 19.82
N VAL A 81 -2.21 11.30 19.47
CA VAL A 81 -3.07 10.60 18.53
C VAL A 81 -4.32 10.10 19.25
N THR A 82 -5.47 10.35 18.66
CA THR A 82 -6.77 9.94 19.19
C THR A 82 -7.37 8.81 18.34
N TYR A 83 -8.41 8.15 18.85
CA TYR A 83 -9.20 7.17 18.07
C TYR A 83 -9.89 7.79 16.84
N GLN A 84 -9.92 9.11 16.70
CA GLN A 84 -10.46 9.80 15.51
C GLN A 84 -9.46 9.82 14.36
N ASP A 85 -8.16 9.81 14.68
CA ASP A 85 -7.08 9.96 13.71
C ASP A 85 -6.71 8.64 13.02
N LEU A 86 -6.89 7.52 13.73
CA LEU A 86 -6.60 6.18 13.26
C LEU A 86 -7.56 5.14 13.84
N LEU A 87 -7.58 3.97 13.23
CA LEU A 87 -8.37 2.84 13.71
C LEU A 87 -7.53 1.97 14.64
N VAL A 88 -8.06 1.65 15.82
CA VAL A 88 -7.48 0.63 16.71
C VAL A 88 -8.44 -0.55 16.76
N PHE A 89 -7.98 -1.73 16.36
CA PHE A 89 -8.78 -2.94 16.34
C PHE A 89 -8.57 -3.78 17.60
N GLY A 90 -9.65 -3.99 18.33
CA GLY A 90 -9.79 -5.02 19.34
C GLY A 90 -10.34 -6.33 18.76
N ALA A 91 -10.73 -7.26 19.62
CA ALA A 91 -11.23 -8.57 19.21
C ALA A 91 -12.54 -8.49 18.38
N GLU A 92 -13.42 -7.53 18.73
CA GLU A 92 -14.77 -7.41 18.15
C GLU A 92 -14.84 -6.37 17.02
N GLY A 93 -13.76 -5.62 16.76
CA GLY A 93 -13.73 -4.56 15.74
C GLY A 93 -13.03 -3.29 16.18
N PRO A 94 -13.26 -2.17 15.50
CA PRO A 94 -12.63 -0.89 15.83
C PRO A 94 -13.13 -0.34 17.18
N ILE A 95 -12.18 0.03 18.06
CA ILE A 95 -12.44 0.54 19.41
C ILE A 95 -12.81 2.02 19.31
N ASN A 96 -13.95 2.38 19.92
CA ASN A 96 -14.45 3.77 20.00
C ASN A 96 -14.49 4.48 18.63
N ASN A 97 -14.74 3.74 17.56
CA ASN A 97 -14.76 4.25 16.20
C ASN A 97 -15.68 3.42 15.29
N THR A 98 -15.98 3.95 14.11
CA THR A 98 -16.68 3.25 13.03
C THR A 98 -15.87 3.33 11.75
N LEU A 99 -15.96 2.30 10.92
CA LEU A 99 -15.32 2.28 9.61
C LEU A 99 -15.98 3.27 8.65
N ARG A 100 -15.18 3.95 7.84
CA ARG A 100 -15.64 4.77 6.72
C ARG A 100 -15.97 3.94 5.48
N TYR A 101 -15.29 2.80 5.34
CA TYR A 101 -15.52 1.76 4.34
C TYR A 101 -15.45 0.39 5.04
N GLU A 102 -16.25 -0.57 4.63
CA GLU A 102 -16.18 -1.94 5.18
C GLU A 102 -14.78 -2.56 5.05
N ASP A 103 -14.08 -2.18 3.99
CA ASP A 103 -12.73 -2.59 3.63
C ASP A 103 -11.67 -1.49 3.85
N GLU A 104 -11.87 -0.61 4.85
CA GLU A 104 -11.02 0.56 5.08
C GLU A 104 -9.54 0.19 5.28
N CYS A 105 -9.26 -0.94 5.92
CA CYS A 105 -7.89 -1.38 6.15
C CYS A 105 -7.12 -1.66 4.85
N VAL A 106 -7.71 -2.39 3.90
CA VAL A 106 -7.05 -2.68 2.64
C VAL A 106 -6.97 -1.45 1.74
N ARG A 107 -7.95 -0.54 1.81
CA ARG A 107 -7.87 0.75 1.09
C ARG A 107 -6.72 1.59 1.60
N HIS A 108 -6.51 1.66 2.91
CA HIS A 108 -5.36 2.35 3.47
C HIS A 108 -4.04 1.72 3.01
N LYS A 109 -3.95 0.39 2.99
CA LYS A 109 -2.74 -0.29 2.50
C LYS A 109 -2.48 -0.06 1.01
N THR A 110 -3.54 0.06 0.20
CA THR A 110 -3.43 0.44 -1.21
C THR A 110 -2.93 1.89 -1.35
N LEU A 111 -3.44 2.80 -0.50
CA LEU A 111 -2.98 4.19 -0.43
C LEU A 111 -1.50 4.27 -0.04
N ASP A 112 -1.04 3.46 0.92
CA ASP A 112 0.38 3.36 1.30
C ASP A 112 1.25 2.98 0.09
N VAL A 113 0.85 1.95 -0.68
CA VAL A 113 1.59 1.52 -1.88
C VAL A 113 1.68 2.64 -2.91
N ILE A 114 0.56 3.30 -3.21
CA ILE A 114 0.53 4.42 -4.17
C ILE A 114 1.45 5.56 -3.69
N GLY A 115 1.37 5.93 -2.42
CA GLY A 115 2.18 6.99 -1.84
C GLY A 115 3.68 6.68 -1.85
N ASP A 116 4.03 5.45 -1.46
CA ASP A 116 5.44 5.01 -1.46
C ASP A 116 6.02 4.95 -2.88
N LEU A 117 5.25 4.42 -3.85
CA LEU A 117 5.70 4.32 -5.25
C LEU A 117 5.81 5.70 -5.92
N ALA A 118 5.04 6.69 -5.48
CA ALA A 118 5.17 8.07 -5.96
C ALA A 118 6.56 8.68 -5.66
N LEU A 119 7.31 8.13 -4.68
CA LEU A 119 8.69 8.53 -4.40
C LEU A 119 9.66 8.23 -5.55
N ALA A 120 9.26 7.43 -6.54
CA ALA A 120 10.02 7.24 -7.77
C ALA A 120 10.18 8.55 -8.57
N GLY A 121 9.28 9.52 -8.38
CA GLY A 121 9.31 10.82 -9.04
C GLY A 121 8.91 10.79 -10.52
N TYR A 122 8.30 9.71 -10.99
CA TYR A 122 7.81 9.50 -12.34
C TYR A 122 6.36 9.02 -12.33
N ASP A 123 5.62 9.34 -13.38
CA ASP A 123 4.33 8.71 -13.63
C ASP A 123 4.56 7.24 -13.97
N LEU A 124 3.88 6.36 -13.26
CA LEU A 124 3.98 4.92 -13.46
C LEU A 124 2.92 4.45 -14.46
N ASP A 125 3.37 3.68 -15.43
CA ASP A 125 2.54 2.91 -16.35
C ASP A 125 2.84 1.45 -16.07
N ALA A 126 1.99 0.85 -15.23
CA ALA A 126 2.22 -0.48 -14.68
C ALA A 126 0.97 -1.04 -13.98
N ARG A 127 0.89 -2.37 -13.90
CA ARG A 127 0.03 -3.08 -12.95
C ARG A 127 0.87 -3.46 -11.73
N ILE A 128 0.48 -2.98 -10.56
CA ILE A 128 1.11 -3.31 -9.28
C ILE A 128 0.18 -4.23 -8.49
N VAL A 129 0.71 -5.34 -8.02
CA VAL A 129 0.02 -6.23 -7.06
C VAL A 129 0.89 -6.38 -5.83
N ALA A 130 0.32 -6.16 -4.66
CA ALA A 130 1.01 -6.24 -3.39
C ALA A 130 0.28 -7.19 -2.44
N CYS A 131 1.00 -8.09 -1.80
CA CYS A 131 0.49 -8.99 -0.79
C CYS A 131 1.26 -8.79 0.51
N ARG A 132 0.58 -8.38 1.57
CA ARG A 132 1.17 -8.15 2.91
C ARG A 132 2.43 -7.27 2.88
N SER A 133 2.59 -6.43 1.87
CA SER A 133 3.73 -5.53 1.77
C SER A 133 3.62 -4.39 2.79
N GLY A 134 4.75 -3.77 3.07
CA GLY A 134 4.83 -2.55 3.89
C GLY A 134 5.87 -1.61 3.29
N HIS A 135 6.05 -0.45 3.91
CA HIS A 135 6.93 0.61 3.42
C HIS A 135 8.33 0.12 3.03
N ARG A 136 8.90 -0.87 3.73
CA ARG A 136 10.21 -1.44 3.38
C ARG A 136 10.22 -2.09 2.00
N LEU A 137 9.26 -2.98 1.71
CA LEU A 137 9.15 -3.64 0.41
C LEU A 137 8.75 -2.66 -0.69
N ASN A 138 7.85 -1.73 -0.39
CA ASN A 138 7.45 -0.68 -1.33
C ASN A 138 8.65 0.19 -1.72
N ALA A 139 9.49 0.59 -0.76
CA ALA A 139 10.72 1.34 -1.03
C ALA A 139 11.76 0.53 -1.82
N GLU A 140 11.81 -0.79 -1.62
CA GLU A 140 12.67 -1.67 -2.41
C GLU A 140 12.17 -1.78 -3.85
N MET A 141 10.87 -1.88 -4.07
CA MET A 141 10.26 -1.82 -5.40
C MET A 141 10.58 -0.50 -6.11
N VAL A 142 10.52 0.63 -5.42
CA VAL A 142 10.93 1.93 -5.98
C VAL A 142 12.36 1.89 -6.51
N ARG A 143 13.30 1.32 -5.76
CA ARG A 143 14.71 1.19 -6.21
C ARG A 143 14.83 0.32 -7.46
N CYS A 144 14.09 -0.78 -7.54
CA CYS A 144 14.08 -1.65 -8.71
C CYS A 144 13.50 -0.95 -9.95
N LEU A 145 12.40 -0.20 -9.79
CA LEU A 145 11.79 0.59 -10.87
C LEU A 145 12.74 1.66 -11.39
N LEU A 146 13.42 2.38 -10.50
CA LEU A 146 14.42 3.39 -10.86
C LEU A 146 15.63 2.77 -11.58
N HIS A 147 16.04 1.57 -11.17
CA HIS A 147 17.15 0.85 -11.83
C HIS A 147 16.75 0.43 -13.25
N GLN A 148 15.56 -0.13 -13.45
CA GLN A 148 15.04 -0.50 -14.78
C GLN A 148 14.98 0.73 -15.70
N ALA A 149 14.39 1.84 -15.22
CA ALA A 149 14.28 3.07 -16.00
C ALA A 149 15.66 3.62 -16.44
N LYS A 150 16.66 3.54 -15.56
CA LYS A 150 18.03 3.97 -15.90
C LYS A 150 18.67 3.10 -16.98
N LEU A 151 18.52 1.78 -16.90
CA LEU A 151 19.02 0.86 -17.92
C LEU A 151 18.42 1.14 -19.30
N GLU A 152 17.12 1.42 -19.36
CA GLU A 152 16.44 1.77 -20.61
C GLU A 152 16.93 3.09 -21.20
N ASP A 153 17.15 4.11 -20.36
CA ASP A 153 17.69 5.39 -20.80
C ASP A 153 19.12 5.26 -21.36
N ASP A 154 19.95 4.43 -20.74
CA ASP A 154 21.33 4.17 -21.20
C ASP A 154 21.34 3.40 -22.53
N LEU A 155 20.44 2.44 -22.72
CA LEU A 155 20.26 1.72 -23.99
C LEU A 155 19.80 2.64 -25.12
N ARG A 156 18.85 3.54 -24.86
CA ARG A 156 18.36 4.53 -25.85
C ARG A 156 19.43 5.52 -26.29
N LYS A 157 20.35 5.90 -25.40
CA LYS A 157 21.47 6.80 -25.72
C LYS A 157 22.59 6.12 -26.51
N SER A 158 22.62 4.79 -26.51
CA SER A 158 23.67 3.98 -27.18
C SER A 158 23.25 3.48 -28.56
N ALA A 159 21.99 3.68 -28.95
CA ALA A 159 21.40 3.31 -30.25
C ALA A 159 21.30 4.50 -31.19
#